data_46e8ba6a2063bb3a85bba749ac3332c3
#
_entry.id   46e8ba6a2063bb3a85bba749ac3332c3
#
_cell.length_a   1.000
_cell.length_b   1.000
_cell.length_c   1.000
_cell.angle_alpha   90.00
_cell.angle_beta   90.00
_cell.angle_gamma   90.00
#
_symmetry.space_group_name_H-M   'P 1'
#
loop_
_entity.id
_entity.type
_entity.pdbx_description
1 polymer ?
#
loop_
_entity_poly.entity_id
_entity_poly.type
_entity_poly.pdbx_seq_one_letter_code
_entity_poly.pdbx_strand_id
1 'polypeptide(L)'
;MINRSFTIAVAGIGYVGLSNAILLAQRNTVYAVDVLKEKINMVNNRKSPLVDKEIEDYLSNHKLKLIATENDEEAYKSADYVIIATPTNYIEKRNYFDTSLVEQVIERVLLINPQSVIIIKSTVPIGYTKLMQQKYPMAKLLFS
;
A
#
# COMPACT_ATOMS: atom_id res chain seq x y z
N MET A 1 -17.62 -12.89 -19.85
CA MET A 1 -16.87 -12.57 -18.62
C MET A 1 -15.86 -11.48 -18.93
N ILE A 2 -15.95 -10.36 -18.23
CA ILE A 2 -15.05 -9.22 -18.47
C ILE A 2 -13.83 -9.39 -17.57
N ASN A 3 -12.66 -9.64 -18.18
CA ASN A 3 -11.38 -9.63 -17.46
C ASN A 3 -10.93 -8.18 -17.32
N ARG A 4 -11.27 -7.57 -16.19
CA ARG A 4 -10.87 -6.21 -15.91
C ARG A 4 -9.59 -6.19 -15.08
N SER A 5 -8.58 -5.47 -15.59
CA SER A 5 -7.35 -5.18 -14.87
C SER A 5 -7.45 -3.80 -14.24
N PHE A 6 -6.99 -3.69 -13.00
CA PHE A 6 -6.95 -2.42 -12.27
C PHE A 6 -5.52 -1.91 -12.15
N THR A 7 -5.39 -0.63 -11.88
CA THR A 7 -4.14 -0.03 -11.42
C THR A 7 -4.25 0.14 -9.92
N ILE A 8 -3.32 -0.43 -9.18
CA ILE A 8 -3.33 -0.49 -7.73
C ILE A 8 -2.02 0.06 -7.20
N ALA A 9 -2.07 0.94 -6.22
CA ALA A 9 -0.89 1.37 -5.49
C ALA A 9 -0.92 0.75 -4.09
N VAL A 10 0.23 0.29 -3.62
CA VAL A 10 0.41 -0.25 -2.28
C VAL A 10 1.45 0.60 -1.57
N ALA A 11 1.06 1.28 -0.51
CA ALA A 11 1.95 2.12 0.30
C ALA A 11 2.55 1.28 1.42
N GLY A 12 3.85 1.06 1.36
CA GLY A 12 4.62 0.27 2.32
C GLY A 12 5.05 -1.10 1.77
N ILE A 13 6.35 -1.34 1.76
CA ILE A 13 6.96 -2.61 1.34
C ILE A 13 7.41 -3.38 2.59
N GLY A 14 6.46 -3.75 3.43
CA GLY A 14 6.63 -4.72 4.51
C GLY A 14 5.97 -6.04 4.12
N TYR A 15 5.78 -6.95 5.08
CA TYR A 15 5.17 -8.26 4.80
C TYR A 15 3.76 -8.12 4.22
N VAL A 16 2.91 -7.30 4.85
CA VAL A 16 1.53 -7.12 4.41
C VAL A 16 1.47 -6.44 3.05
N GLY A 17 2.19 -5.33 2.90
CA GLY A 17 2.20 -4.57 1.65
C GLY A 17 2.74 -5.36 0.48
N LEU A 18 3.90 -5.98 0.64
CA LEU A 18 4.53 -6.74 -0.44
C LEU A 18 3.74 -8.00 -0.80
N SER A 19 3.19 -8.72 0.20
CA SER A 19 2.35 -9.89 -0.07
C SER A 19 1.11 -9.52 -0.88
N ASN A 20 0.43 -8.45 -0.52
CA ASN A 20 -0.72 -7.95 -1.28
C ASN A 20 -0.31 -7.49 -2.68
N ALA A 21 0.80 -6.76 -2.79
CA ALA A 21 1.30 -6.28 -4.09
C ALA A 21 1.57 -7.44 -5.05
N ILE A 22 2.23 -8.48 -4.57
CA ILE A 22 2.55 -9.68 -5.37
C ILE A 22 1.28 -10.39 -5.85
N LEU A 23 0.34 -10.64 -4.93
CA LEU A 23 -0.91 -11.32 -5.28
C LEU A 23 -1.69 -10.55 -6.35
N LEU A 24 -1.79 -9.23 -6.16
CA LEU A 24 -2.54 -8.38 -7.08
C LEU A 24 -1.83 -8.18 -8.42
N ALA A 25 -0.50 -8.18 -8.43
CA ALA A 25 0.30 -7.96 -9.63
C ALA A 25 0.25 -9.12 -10.63
N GLN A 26 -0.31 -10.25 -10.25
CA GLN A 26 -0.52 -11.36 -11.18
C GLN A 26 -1.55 -11.02 -12.26
N ARG A 27 -2.51 -10.12 -11.96
CA ARG A 27 -3.59 -9.77 -12.88
C ARG A 27 -3.83 -8.27 -13.02
N ASN A 28 -3.12 -7.46 -12.26
CA ASN A 28 -3.27 -6.00 -12.23
C ASN A 28 -1.91 -5.33 -12.34
N THR A 29 -1.91 -4.07 -12.72
CA THR A 29 -0.69 -3.25 -12.64
C THR A 29 -0.58 -2.70 -11.21
N VAL A 30 0.52 -3.01 -10.54
CA VAL A 30 0.72 -2.63 -9.14
C VAL A 30 1.98 -1.78 -8.98
N TYR A 31 1.81 -0.65 -8.32
CA TYR A 31 2.91 0.20 -7.86
C TYR A 31 3.10 0.01 -6.36
N ALA A 32 4.26 -0.47 -5.94
CA ALA A 32 4.62 -0.59 -4.54
C ALA A 32 5.46 0.63 -4.14
N VAL A 33 4.98 1.42 -3.19
CA VAL A 33 5.60 2.69 -2.79
C VAL A 33 6.30 2.52 -1.45
N ASP A 34 7.55 2.93 -1.37
CA ASP A 34 8.30 2.96 -0.12
C ASP A 34 9.32 4.10 -0.17
N VAL A 35 9.83 4.49 0.99
CA VAL A 35 10.88 5.51 1.10
C VAL A 35 12.29 4.91 1.03
N LEU A 36 12.43 3.61 1.26
CA LEU A 36 13.71 2.92 1.31
C LEU A 36 14.13 2.44 -0.08
N LYS A 37 15.10 3.13 -0.66
CA LYS A 37 15.60 2.82 -2.00
C LYS A 37 16.12 1.41 -2.14
N GLU A 38 16.71 0.85 -1.09
CA GLU A 38 17.20 -0.53 -1.08
C GLU A 38 16.06 -1.53 -1.33
N LYS A 39 14.94 -1.38 -0.63
CA LYS A 39 13.76 -2.22 -0.83
C LYS A 39 13.21 -2.09 -2.25
N ILE A 40 13.11 -0.86 -2.73
CA ILE A 40 12.62 -0.56 -4.08
C ILE A 40 13.49 -1.27 -5.13
N ASN A 41 14.79 -1.14 -5.02
CA ASN A 41 15.72 -1.77 -5.96
C ASN A 41 15.63 -3.29 -5.92
N MET A 42 15.51 -3.88 -4.74
CA MET A 42 15.39 -5.34 -4.60
C MET A 42 14.12 -5.85 -5.28
N VAL A 43 12.98 -5.22 -5.01
CA VAL A 43 11.70 -5.63 -5.61
C VAL A 43 11.74 -5.49 -7.14
N ASN A 44 12.29 -4.41 -7.67
CA ASN A 44 12.41 -4.21 -9.12
C ASN A 44 13.35 -5.22 -9.75
N ASN A 45 14.35 -5.72 -9.03
CA ASN A 45 15.23 -6.80 -9.47
C ASN A 45 14.68 -8.19 -9.14
N ARG A 46 13.43 -8.26 -8.69
CA ARG A 46 12.74 -9.52 -8.34
C ARG A 46 13.43 -10.28 -7.21
N LYS A 47 13.99 -9.53 -6.25
CA LYS A 47 14.59 -10.06 -5.04
C LYS A 47 13.75 -9.61 -3.85
N SER A 48 13.53 -10.52 -2.90
CA SER A 48 12.76 -10.17 -1.70
C SER A 48 13.61 -9.37 -0.70
N PRO A 49 13.14 -8.19 -0.26
CA PRO A 49 13.77 -7.49 0.85
C PRO A 49 13.43 -8.12 2.21
N LEU A 50 12.60 -9.15 2.21
CA LEU A 50 12.12 -9.82 3.41
C LEU A 50 12.53 -11.30 3.37
N VAL A 51 12.76 -11.88 4.55
CA VAL A 51 13.08 -13.31 4.66
C VAL A 51 11.77 -14.10 4.67
N ASP A 52 11.31 -14.47 3.47
CA ASP A 52 10.08 -15.21 3.27
C ASP A 52 10.16 -15.99 1.95
N LYS A 53 10.11 -17.33 2.07
CA LYS A 53 10.29 -18.21 0.90
C LYS A 53 9.19 -18.06 -0.14
N GLU A 54 7.95 -17.83 0.28
CA GLU A 54 6.84 -17.65 -0.66
C GLU A 54 6.99 -16.34 -1.44
N ILE A 55 7.37 -15.27 -0.76
CA ILE A 55 7.64 -13.98 -1.41
C ILE A 55 8.79 -14.13 -2.39
N GLU A 56 9.88 -14.78 -2.00
CA GLU A 56 11.03 -15.02 -2.86
C GLU A 56 10.64 -15.82 -4.11
N ASP A 57 9.84 -16.88 -3.93
CA ASP A 57 9.38 -17.73 -5.02
C ASP A 57 8.50 -16.96 -6.00
N TYR A 58 7.52 -16.22 -5.50
CA TYR A 58 6.63 -15.44 -6.36
C TYR A 58 7.37 -14.35 -7.15
N LEU A 59 8.30 -13.65 -6.52
CA LEU A 59 9.11 -12.63 -7.21
C LEU A 59 9.98 -13.24 -8.30
N SER A 60 10.58 -14.41 -8.05
CA SER A 60 11.51 -15.05 -8.97
C SER A 60 10.82 -15.81 -10.10
N ASN A 61 9.70 -16.47 -9.83
CA ASN A 61 9.11 -17.47 -10.70
C ASN A 61 7.76 -17.10 -11.31
N HIS A 62 7.14 -16.00 -10.87
CA HIS A 62 5.86 -15.55 -11.40
C HIS A 62 6.02 -14.29 -12.22
N LYS A 63 5.22 -14.19 -13.28
CA LYS A 63 5.16 -12.97 -14.09
C LYS A 63 4.28 -11.94 -13.39
N LEU A 64 4.90 -10.85 -12.96
CA LEU A 64 4.24 -9.81 -12.19
C LEU A 64 4.36 -8.46 -12.89
N LYS A 65 3.24 -7.74 -12.97
CA LYS A 65 3.23 -6.32 -13.38
C LYS A 65 3.42 -5.46 -12.13
N LEU A 66 4.60 -5.55 -11.56
CA LEU A 66 4.95 -4.93 -10.29
C LEU A 66 6.09 -3.96 -10.47
N ILE A 67 5.86 -2.71 -10.08
CA ILE A 67 6.84 -1.63 -10.14
C ILE A 67 6.96 -1.04 -8.74
N ALA A 68 8.15 -1.10 -8.16
CA ALA A 68 8.43 -0.43 -6.91
C ALA A 68 8.99 0.97 -7.18
N THR A 69 8.56 1.96 -6.42
CA THR A 69 8.95 3.36 -6.63
C THR A 69 8.89 4.17 -5.34
N GLU A 70 9.72 5.20 -5.25
CA GLU A 70 9.58 6.22 -4.20
C GLU A 70 8.64 7.36 -4.63
N ASN A 71 8.27 7.41 -5.91
CA ASN A 71 7.42 8.47 -6.47
C ASN A 71 5.94 8.15 -6.25
N ASP A 72 5.40 8.66 -5.15
CA ASP A 72 4.00 8.46 -4.78
C ASP A 72 3.02 9.11 -5.77
N GLU A 73 3.39 10.24 -6.37
CA GLU A 73 2.55 10.90 -7.36
C GLU A 73 2.31 10.01 -8.58
N GLU A 74 3.37 9.40 -9.11
CA GLU A 74 3.27 8.46 -10.22
C GLU A 74 2.38 7.27 -9.86
N ALA A 75 2.55 6.73 -8.64
CA ALA A 75 1.81 5.58 -8.19
C ALA A 75 0.33 5.86 -7.97
N TYR A 76 0.00 7.02 -7.40
CA TYR A 76 -1.38 7.32 -6.99
C TYR A 76 -2.23 7.95 -8.09
N LYS A 77 -1.63 8.66 -9.03
CA LYS A 77 -2.40 9.45 -10.00
C LYS A 77 -3.35 8.65 -10.88
N SER A 78 -3.02 7.42 -11.19
CA SER A 78 -3.87 6.53 -12.00
C SER A 78 -4.41 5.33 -11.24
N ALA A 79 -4.23 5.31 -9.92
CA ALA A 79 -4.65 4.19 -9.10
C ALA A 79 -6.18 4.15 -8.94
N ASP A 80 -6.78 3.01 -9.25
CA ASP A 80 -8.17 2.73 -8.92
C ASP A 80 -8.33 2.47 -7.42
N TYR A 81 -7.32 1.80 -6.83
CA TYR A 81 -7.26 1.45 -5.42
C TYR A 81 -5.89 1.80 -4.86
N VAL A 82 -5.87 2.32 -3.64
CA VAL A 82 -4.64 2.52 -2.87
C VAL A 82 -4.75 1.72 -1.58
N ILE A 83 -3.86 0.77 -1.41
CA ILE A 83 -3.78 -0.06 -0.20
C ILE A 83 -2.72 0.54 0.71
N ILE A 84 -3.11 0.91 1.93
CA ILE A 84 -2.19 1.45 2.92
C ILE A 84 -1.72 0.32 3.84
N ALA A 85 -0.44 0.00 3.77
CA ALA A 85 0.22 -1.01 4.60
C ALA A 85 1.50 -0.45 5.24
N THR A 86 1.49 0.83 5.55
CA THR A 86 2.59 1.51 6.25
C THR A 86 2.68 1.07 7.70
N PRO A 87 3.88 1.08 8.31
CA PRO A 87 4.02 0.71 9.71
C PRO A 87 3.22 1.62 10.65
N THR A 88 2.66 1.02 11.69
CA THR A 88 2.06 1.75 12.81
C THR A 88 2.75 1.26 14.08
N ASN A 89 3.35 2.17 14.82
CA ASN A 89 4.04 1.83 16.05
C ASN A 89 3.12 2.03 17.25
N TYR A 90 3.07 1.02 18.14
CA TYR A 90 2.39 1.16 19.41
C TYR A 90 3.33 1.82 20.41
N ILE A 91 2.90 2.94 20.99
CA ILE A 91 3.68 3.68 21.97
C ILE A 91 3.14 3.35 23.38
N GLU A 92 3.84 2.43 24.07
CA GLU A 92 3.43 1.93 25.39
C GLU A 92 3.23 3.03 26.42
N LYS A 93 4.15 4.00 26.47
CA LYS A 93 4.12 5.11 27.43
C LYS A 93 2.85 5.97 27.31
N ARG A 94 2.26 6.03 26.13
CA ARG A 94 1.07 6.84 25.84
C ARG A 94 -0.15 5.98 25.54
N ASN A 95 0.00 4.67 25.55
CA ASN A 95 -1.05 3.70 25.29
C ASN A 95 -1.82 4.00 23.99
N TYR A 96 -1.11 4.31 22.90
CA TYR A 96 -1.75 4.59 21.61
C TYR A 96 -0.89 4.13 20.44
N PHE A 97 -1.55 3.96 19.26
CA PHE A 97 -0.87 3.68 18.00
C PHE A 97 -0.52 4.98 17.30
N ASP A 98 0.72 5.07 16.80
CA ASP A 98 1.11 6.16 15.93
C ASP A 98 0.64 5.87 14.50
N THR A 99 -0.43 6.54 14.10
CA THR A 99 -1.07 6.39 12.78
C THR A 99 -0.69 7.50 11.81
N SER A 100 0.34 8.28 12.13
CA SER A 100 0.72 9.45 11.32
C SER A 100 1.06 9.09 9.87
N LEU A 101 1.74 7.97 9.63
CA LEU A 101 2.07 7.54 8.28
C LEU A 101 0.82 7.15 7.48
N VAL A 102 -0.16 6.52 8.13
CA VAL A 102 -1.44 6.19 7.47
C VAL A 102 -2.15 7.46 7.04
N GLU A 103 -2.25 8.44 7.94
CA GLU A 103 -2.91 9.71 7.63
C GLU A 103 -2.18 10.48 6.52
N GLN A 104 -0.85 10.49 6.54
CA GLN A 104 -0.05 11.10 5.47
C GLN A 104 -0.37 10.50 4.10
N VAL A 105 -0.53 9.18 4.01
CA VAL A 105 -0.90 8.54 2.75
C VAL A 105 -2.30 8.96 2.32
N ILE A 106 -3.26 9.00 3.25
CA ILE A 106 -4.63 9.46 2.95
C ILE A 106 -4.59 10.87 2.36
N GLU A 107 -3.88 11.78 3.00
CA GLU A 107 -3.75 13.17 2.53
C GLU A 107 -3.11 13.26 1.15
N ARG A 108 -2.03 12.51 0.91
CA ARG A 108 -1.36 12.48 -0.39
C ARG A 108 -2.26 11.94 -1.49
N VAL A 109 -2.99 10.87 -1.23
CA VAL A 109 -3.92 10.31 -2.21
C VAL A 109 -5.03 11.30 -2.55
N LEU A 110 -5.60 11.95 -1.55
CA LEU A 110 -6.66 12.95 -1.78
C LEU A 110 -6.16 14.15 -2.58
N LEU A 111 -4.91 14.54 -2.37
CA LEU A 111 -4.29 15.63 -3.13
C LEU A 111 -4.06 15.25 -4.60
N ILE A 112 -3.63 14.02 -4.85
CA ILE A 112 -3.21 13.55 -6.17
C ILE A 112 -4.39 12.95 -6.95
N ASN A 113 -5.20 12.10 -6.31
CA ASN A 113 -6.30 11.38 -6.95
C ASN A 113 -7.42 11.08 -5.95
N PRO A 114 -8.32 12.06 -5.70
CA PRO A 114 -9.39 11.88 -4.72
C PRO A 114 -10.44 10.83 -5.10
N GLN A 115 -10.42 10.34 -6.33
CA GLN A 115 -11.36 9.30 -6.79
C GLN A 115 -10.94 7.89 -6.45
N SER A 116 -9.68 7.68 -6.05
CA SER A 116 -9.20 6.36 -5.63
C SER A 116 -9.95 5.85 -4.40
N VAL A 117 -10.23 4.55 -4.39
CA VAL A 117 -10.70 3.88 -3.18
C VAL A 117 -9.48 3.55 -2.32
N ILE A 118 -9.47 4.00 -1.08
CA ILE A 118 -8.37 3.80 -0.14
C ILE A 118 -8.72 2.66 0.81
N ILE A 119 -7.87 1.64 0.87
CA ILE A 119 -8.07 0.47 1.73
C ILE A 119 -6.97 0.48 2.79
N ILE A 120 -7.37 0.61 4.05
CA ILE A 120 -6.44 0.63 5.18
C ILE A 120 -6.23 -0.80 5.66
N LYS A 121 -5.02 -1.32 5.48
CA LYS A 121 -4.59 -2.63 5.98
C LYS A 121 -3.62 -2.50 7.16
N SER A 122 -3.07 -1.32 7.40
CA SER A 122 -2.24 -1.07 8.57
C SER A 122 -3.04 -1.32 9.86
N THR A 123 -2.36 -1.77 10.91
CA THR A 123 -2.98 -1.92 12.22
C THR A 123 -3.32 -0.55 12.78
N VAL A 124 -4.60 -0.29 13.00
CA VAL A 124 -5.11 1.00 13.51
C VAL A 124 -6.07 0.77 14.66
N PRO A 125 -6.26 1.77 15.54
CA PRO A 125 -7.21 1.64 16.66
C PRO A 125 -8.64 1.44 16.16
N ILE A 126 -9.47 0.85 17.01
CA ILE A 126 -10.92 0.72 16.75
C ILE A 126 -11.52 2.12 16.55
N GLY A 127 -12.30 2.26 15.48
CA GLY A 127 -12.96 3.53 15.14
C GLY A 127 -12.10 4.49 14.32
N TYR A 128 -10.85 4.13 14.03
CA TYR A 128 -9.94 4.99 13.27
C TYR A 128 -10.49 5.32 11.87
N THR A 129 -10.97 4.32 11.15
CA THR A 129 -11.51 4.53 9.79
C THR A 129 -12.70 5.48 9.81
N LYS A 130 -13.59 5.34 10.80
CA LYS A 130 -14.72 6.25 10.97
C LYS A 130 -14.25 7.68 11.27
N LEU A 131 -13.23 7.82 12.13
CA LEU A 131 -12.64 9.12 12.45
C LEU A 131 -12.05 9.78 11.21
N MET A 132 -11.30 9.03 10.41
CA MET A 132 -10.71 9.53 9.16
C MET A 132 -11.80 9.87 8.13
N GLN A 133 -12.87 9.09 8.05
CA GLN A 133 -13.99 9.40 7.16
C GLN A 133 -14.69 10.71 7.56
N GLN A 134 -14.77 10.99 8.86
CA GLN A 134 -15.31 12.27 9.36
C GLN A 134 -14.37 13.43 9.06
N LYS A 135 -13.05 13.22 9.20
CA LYS A 135 -12.04 14.25 8.93
C LYS A 135 -11.91 14.52 7.43
N TYR A 136 -12.06 13.49 6.61
CA TYR A 136 -11.96 13.58 5.14
C TYR A 136 -13.24 13.04 4.50
N PRO A 137 -14.34 13.83 4.53
CA PRO A 137 -15.66 13.33 4.07
C PRO A 137 -15.72 12.95 2.60
N MET A 138 -14.82 13.50 1.76
CA MET A 138 -14.77 13.19 0.34
C MET A 138 -13.97 11.92 0.03
N ALA A 139 -13.24 11.39 1.00
CA ALA A 139 -12.44 10.19 0.81
C ALA A 139 -13.31 8.93 0.76
N LYS A 140 -12.91 7.98 -0.09
CA LYS A 140 -13.55 6.66 -0.17
C LYS A 140 -12.69 5.68 0.63
N LEU A 141 -12.96 5.56 1.92
CA LEU A 141 -12.17 4.78 2.87
C LEU A 141 -12.82 3.45 3.21
N LEU A 142 -12.03 2.38 3.19
CA LEU A 142 -12.41 1.06 3.65
C LEU A 142 -11.32 0.53 4.59
N PHE A 143 -11.71 -0.27 5.56
CA PHE A 143 -10.79 -1.01 6.43
C PHE A 143 -10.85 -2.50 6.11
N SER A 144 -9.69 -3.11 6.06
CA SER A 144 -9.60 -4.53 5.78
C SER A 144 -8.73 -5.24 6.82
#